data_4462435f329224b445f59b447b1d8257
#
_entry.id   4462435f329224b445f59b447b1d8257
#
_cell.length_a   1.000
_cell.length_b   1.000
_cell.length_c   1.000
_cell.angle_alpha   90.00
_cell.angle_beta   90.00
_cell.angle_gamma   90.00
#
_symmetry.space_group_name_H-M   'P 1'
#
loop_
_entity.id
_entity.type
_entity.pdbx_description
1 polymer ?
#
loop_
_entity_poly.entity_id
_entity_poly.type
_entity_poly.pdbx_seq_one_letter_code
_entity_poly.pdbx_strand_id
1 'polypeptide(L)'
;MSPQVRVLLSLAALASGLGLGARQAEAESGFRPFTYVRAGRPLPPARPSERVLLTLEGGERTWRLTRSQLLALPTVRYATEHAQLHRTFTYEGVPLRDLAALGGFAGRDMRLYASNGFVTTIRARDYLEAPIMLAYAANGKPIPVLEKGPLTVVLPPDPARFPPQLHGAAWVWFVERITPAP
;
A
#
# COMPACT_ATOMS: atom_id res chain seq x y z
N MET A 1 -41.66 69.69 -28.82
CA MET A 1 -41.27 69.78 -27.40
C MET A 1 -41.60 68.47 -26.78
N SER A 2 -40.63 67.56 -26.65
CA SER A 2 -40.78 66.23 -26.05
C SER A 2 -40.04 66.16 -24.73
N PRO A 3 -40.53 65.48 -23.72
CA PRO A 3 -39.67 64.94 -22.65
C PRO A 3 -39.43 63.45 -22.83
N GLN A 4 -38.22 63.08 -22.80
CA GLN A 4 -37.71 61.71 -22.76
C GLN A 4 -37.97 61.05 -21.40
N VAL A 5 -38.57 59.90 -21.41
CA VAL A 5 -38.69 59.06 -20.22
C VAL A 5 -37.50 58.06 -20.25
N ARG A 6 -36.61 58.14 -19.28
CA ARG A 6 -35.57 57.19 -19.03
C ARG A 6 -36.10 56.00 -18.21
N VAL A 7 -36.10 54.81 -18.80
CA VAL A 7 -36.30 53.56 -18.09
C VAL A 7 -34.97 53.03 -17.61
N LEU A 8 -34.80 52.95 -16.30
CA LEU A 8 -33.67 52.26 -15.64
C LEU A 8 -33.98 50.75 -15.55
N LEU A 9 -33.27 49.97 -16.31
CA LEU A 9 -33.26 48.52 -16.14
C LEU A 9 -32.20 48.14 -15.09
N SER A 10 -32.67 47.64 -13.95
CA SER A 10 -31.81 47.02 -12.95
C SER A 10 -31.42 45.60 -13.39
N LEU A 11 -30.13 45.38 -13.64
CA LEU A 11 -29.57 44.02 -13.77
C LEU A 11 -29.39 43.47 -12.37
N ALA A 12 -30.19 42.48 -12.00
CA ALA A 12 -29.92 41.62 -10.86
C ALA A 12 -28.96 40.54 -11.28
N ALA A 13 -27.77 40.50 -10.68
CA ALA A 13 -26.77 39.51 -10.86
C ALA A 13 -27.21 38.19 -10.15
N LEU A 14 -27.45 37.13 -10.93
CA LEU A 14 -27.52 35.77 -10.44
C LEU A 14 -26.08 35.21 -10.33
N ALA A 15 -25.53 35.24 -9.15
CA ALA A 15 -24.35 34.47 -8.79
C ALA A 15 -24.75 33.45 -7.71
N SER A 16 -25.13 32.25 -8.11
CA SER A 16 -25.25 31.11 -7.19
C SER A 16 -25.30 29.81 -8.01
N GLY A 17 -24.26 29.00 -7.95
CA GLY A 17 -24.33 27.65 -8.50
C GLY A 17 -23.05 27.00 -9.00
N LEU A 18 -21.91 27.23 -8.35
CA LEU A 18 -20.68 26.48 -8.66
C LEU A 18 -19.97 26.05 -7.36
N GLY A 19 -20.64 25.29 -6.52
CA GLY A 19 -20.08 24.85 -5.27
C GLY A 19 -20.44 23.43 -4.82
N LEU A 20 -21.36 22.77 -5.51
CA LEU A 20 -21.82 21.43 -5.10
C LEU A 20 -21.27 20.25 -5.93
N GLY A 21 -20.65 20.52 -7.09
CA GLY A 21 -20.17 19.46 -7.97
C GLY A 21 -18.85 18.83 -7.56
N ALA A 22 -17.99 19.54 -6.84
CA ALA A 22 -16.66 19.04 -6.48
C ALA A 22 -16.65 18.09 -5.28
N ARG A 23 -17.62 18.17 -4.38
CA ARG A 23 -17.69 17.29 -3.18
C ARG A 23 -18.33 15.93 -3.41
N GLN A 24 -19.08 15.75 -4.48
CA GLN A 24 -19.72 14.45 -4.79
C GLN A 24 -18.82 13.53 -5.63
N ALA A 25 -17.85 14.07 -6.38
CA ALA A 25 -16.92 13.26 -7.17
C ALA A 25 -15.85 12.54 -6.31
N GLU A 26 -15.57 13.01 -5.10
CA GLU A 26 -14.62 12.35 -4.18
C GLU A 26 -15.23 11.17 -3.40
N ALA A 27 -16.54 11.04 -3.38
CA ALA A 27 -17.23 9.97 -2.65
C ALA A 27 -17.40 8.67 -3.48
N GLU A 28 -17.20 8.72 -4.81
CA GLU A 28 -17.39 7.56 -5.70
C GLU A 28 -16.12 6.83 -6.15
N SER A 29 -14.94 7.39 -5.97
CA SER A 29 -13.72 6.62 -6.11
C SER A 29 -13.43 5.95 -4.78
N GLY A 30 -13.73 4.67 -4.61
CA GLY A 30 -13.45 3.88 -3.41
C GLY A 30 -11.96 3.77 -3.04
N PHE A 31 -11.18 4.80 -3.36
CA PHE A 31 -9.77 4.95 -3.07
C PHE A 31 -9.61 5.43 -1.62
N ARG A 32 -9.45 4.49 -0.70
CA ARG A 32 -9.02 4.83 0.65
C ARG A 32 -7.54 5.24 0.60
N PRO A 33 -7.20 6.47 0.99
CA PRO A 33 -5.80 6.89 1.00
C PRO A 33 -5.01 5.98 1.94
N PHE A 34 -3.78 5.63 1.53
CA PHE A 34 -2.87 4.90 2.40
C PHE A 34 -2.55 5.75 3.62
N THR A 35 -2.93 5.29 4.80
CA THR A 35 -2.60 5.99 6.04
C THR A 35 -1.24 5.50 6.53
N TYR A 36 -0.20 6.28 6.26
CA TYR A 36 1.12 6.00 6.75
C TYR A 36 1.24 6.41 8.22
N VAL A 37 1.71 5.49 9.06
CA VAL A 37 2.05 5.78 10.47
C VAL A 37 3.48 6.28 10.60
N ARG A 38 4.31 6.10 9.57
CA ARG A 38 5.67 6.63 9.49
C ARG A 38 6.04 6.91 8.03
N ALA A 39 6.56 8.11 7.77
CA ALA A 39 7.15 8.45 6.49
C ALA A 39 8.48 7.72 6.25
N GLY A 40 8.82 7.51 4.99
CA GLY A 40 10.14 7.01 4.62
C GLY A 40 11.26 8.01 4.98
N ARG A 41 12.44 7.48 5.22
CA ARG A 41 13.68 8.22 5.47
C ARG A 41 14.81 7.61 4.64
N PRO A 42 15.93 8.31 4.46
CA PRO A 42 17.07 7.77 3.73
C PRO A 42 17.48 6.39 4.27
N LEU A 43 17.76 5.46 3.36
CA LEU A 43 18.17 4.11 3.74
C LEU A 43 19.55 4.17 4.42
N PRO A 44 19.68 3.61 5.63
CA PRO A 44 20.96 3.51 6.27
C PRO A 44 21.89 2.57 5.48
N PRO A 45 23.22 2.73 5.57
CA PRO A 45 24.13 1.77 5.01
C PRO A 45 23.90 0.39 5.65
N ALA A 46 23.97 -0.66 4.83
CA ALA A 46 23.89 -2.03 5.33
C ALA A 46 25.10 -2.31 6.26
N ARG A 47 24.82 -2.83 7.45
CA ARG A 47 25.89 -3.25 8.38
C ARG A 47 26.38 -4.64 8.00
N PRO A 48 27.68 -4.93 8.04
CA PRO A 48 28.21 -6.25 7.68
C PRO A 48 27.60 -7.42 8.50
N SER A 49 27.18 -7.15 9.74
CA SER A 49 26.55 -8.13 10.63
C SER A 49 25.05 -8.33 10.40
N GLU A 50 24.39 -7.47 9.59
CA GLU A 50 22.96 -7.58 9.34
C GLU A 50 22.67 -8.54 8.18
N ARG A 51 21.79 -9.50 8.44
CA ARG A 51 21.27 -10.40 7.40
C ARG A 51 20.39 -9.64 6.41
N VAL A 52 20.55 -9.91 5.12
CA VAL A 52 19.58 -9.52 4.10
C VAL A 52 18.30 -10.31 4.33
N LEU A 53 17.18 -9.60 4.45
CA LEU A 53 15.85 -10.20 4.65
C LEU A 53 15.01 -10.19 3.37
N LEU A 54 15.22 -9.21 2.49
CA LEU A 54 14.45 -9.06 1.26
C LEU A 54 15.35 -8.67 0.10
N THR A 55 15.16 -9.32 -1.04
CA THR A 55 15.74 -8.93 -2.32
C THR A 55 14.64 -8.43 -3.26
N LEU A 56 14.82 -7.24 -3.85
CA LEU A 56 13.96 -6.72 -4.93
C LEU A 56 14.76 -6.73 -6.23
N GLU A 57 14.22 -7.37 -7.26
CA GLU A 57 14.84 -7.51 -8.58
C GLU A 57 13.84 -7.08 -9.66
N GLY A 58 14.31 -6.54 -10.76
CA GLY A 58 13.47 -6.24 -11.92
C GLY A 58 13.52 -4.82 -12.44
N GLY A 59 14.19 -3.91 -11.74
CA GLY A 59 14.60 -2.60 -12.23
C GLY A 59 16.08 -2.61 -12.63
N GLU A 60 16.64 -1.43 -12.83
CA GLU A 60 18.07 -1.24 -13.15
C GLU A 60 19.02 -1.71 -12.03
N ARG A 61 18.50 -1.77 -10.82
CA ARG A 61 19.26 -2.10 -9.61
C ARG A 61 18.57 -3.20 -8.82
N THR A 62 19.34 -4.18 -8.35
CA THR A 62 18.92 -5.14 -7.33
C THR A 62 19.10 -4.52 -5.94
N TRP A 63 18.02 -4.50 -5.15
CA TRP A 63 18.04 -4.08 -3.76
C TRP A 63 18.12 -5.29 -2.84
N ARG A 64 19.09 -5.27 -1.93
CA ARG A 64 19.25 -6.29 -0.89
C ARG A 64 19.04 -5.61 0.47
N LEU A 65 17.84 -5.74 1.00
CA LEU A 65 17.39 -4.96 2.16
C LEU A 65 17.58 -5.75 3.45
N THR A 66 18.25 -5.12 4.40
CA THR A 66 18.37 -5.59 5.78
C THR A 66 17.15 -5.12 6.60
N ARG A 67 17.06 -5.60 7.86
CA ARG A 67 16.00 -5.15 8.76
C ARG A 67 16.05 -3.63 8.99
N SER A 68 17.22 -3.05 9.24
CA SER A 68 17.37 -1.61 9.47
C SER A 68 16.91 -0.79 8.28
N GLN A 69 17.16 -1.26 7.07
CA GLN A 69 16.73 -0.62 5.83
C GLN A 69 15.22 -0.75 5.61
N LEU A 70 14.62 -1.92 5.86
CA LEU A 70 13.16 -2.08 5.82
C LEU A 70 12.45 -1.13 6.81
N LEU A 71 12.99 -0.98 8.01
CA LEU A 71 12.49 -0.04 9.01
C LEU A 71 12.65 1.44 8.64
N ALA A 72 13.45 1.78 7.64
CA ALA A 72 13.60 3.13 7.11
C ALA A 72 12.56 3.47 6.02
N LEU A 73 11.89 2.48 5.45
CA LEU A 73 10.88 2.66 4.42
C LEU A 73 9.55 3.17 5.02
N PRO A 74 8.66 3.76 4.18
CA PRO A 74 7.33 4.16 4.62
C PRO A 74 6.58 2.99 5.25
N THR A 75 5.84 3.26 6.33
CA THR A 75 5.19 2.20 7.12
C THR A 75 3.70 2.46 7.24
N VAL A 76 2.90 1.44 7.00
CA VAL A 76 1.48 1.39 7.35
C VAL A 76 1.27 0.45 8.54
N ARG A 77 0.15 0.65 9.26
CA ARG A 77 -0.26 -0.19 10.38
C ARG A 77 -1.76 -0.41 10.34
N TYR A 78 -2.19 -1.63 10.51
CA TYR A 78 -3.59 -1.97 10.74
C TYR A 78 -3.72 -3.32 11.44
N ALA A 79 -4.88 -3.52 12.10
CA ALA A 79 -5.27 -4.80 12.67
C ALA A 79 -6.03 -5.61 11.62
N THR A 80 -5.71 -6.88 11.48
CA THR A 80 -6.42 -7.82 10.60
C THR A 80 -6.28 -9.25 11.11
N GLU A 81 -7.27 -10.08 10.81
CA GLU A 81 -7.19 -11.50 11.08
C GLU A 81 -6.25 -12.18 10.08
N HIS A 82 -5.30 -12.95 10.58
CA HIS A 82 -4.40 -13.73 9.74
C HIS A 82 -5.15 -14.95 9.20
N ALA A 83 -5.27 -15.06 7.88
CA ALA A 83 -6.13 -16.02 7.20
C ALA A 83 -5.89 -17.50 7.60
N GLN A 84 -4.63 -17.89 7.94
CA GLN A 84 -4.29 -19.27 8.29
C GLN A 84 -4.10 -19.49 9.80
N LEU A 85 -3.86 -18.43 10.57
CA LEU A 85 -3.70 -18.54 12.02
C LEU A 85 -5.02 -18.30 12.77
N HIS A 86 -6.04 -17.75 12.10
CA HIS A 86 -7.34 -17.38 12.66
C HIS A 86 -7.22 -16.55 13.94
N ARG A 87 -6.24 -15.62 13.95
CA ARG A 87 -5.95 -14.71 15.03
C ARG A 87 -5.75 -13.30 14.50
N THR A 88 -6.26 -12.33 15.22
CA THR A 88 -6.07 -10.93 14.89
C THR A 88 -4.74 -10.43 15.46
N PHE A 89 -3.97 -9.75 14.61
CA PHE A 89 -2.75 -9.07 14.97
C PHE A 89 -2.79 -7.61 14.47
N THR A 90 -2.13 -6.72 15.18
CA THR A 90 -1.81 -5.39 14.66
C THR A 90 -0.46 -5.48 13.95
N TYR A 91 -0.49 -5.45 12.62
CA TYR A 91 0.70 -5.55 11.79
C TYR A 91 1.28 -4.17 11.46
N GLU A 92 2.60 -4.12 11.32
CA GLU A 92 3.34 -2.99 10.76
C GLU A 92 4.25 -3.49 9.63
N GLY A 93 4.24 -2.74 8.53
CA GLY A 93 5.03 -3.14 7.37
C GLY A 93 5.11 -2.07 6.30
N VAL A 94 5.87 -2.37 5.27
CA VAL A 94 6.03 -1.52 4.09
C VAL A 94 4.95 -1.89 3.07
N PRO A 95 4.16 -0.92 2.56
CA PRO A 95 3.23 -1.20 1.46
C PRO A 95 3.94 -1.79 0.26
N LEU A 96 3.34 -2.79 -0.38
CA LEU A 96 3.91 -3.42 -1.57
C LEU A 96 4.12 -2.42 -2.71
N ARG A 97 3.27 -1.39 -2.82
CA ARG A 97 3.45 -0.32 -3.83
C ARG A 97 4.76 0.44 -3.66
N ASP A 98 5.19 0.67 -2.40
CA ASP A 98 6.44 1.39 -2.14
C ASP A 98 7.65 0.48 -2.40
N LEU A 99 7.53 -0.82 -2.16
CA LEU A 99 8.54 -1.80 -2.55
C LEU A 99 8.65 -1.92 -4.08
N ALA A 100 7.52 -1.92 -4.80
CA ALA A 100 7.51 -1.92 -6.26
C ALA A 100 8.16 -0.66 -6.84
N ALA A 101 7.87 0.52 -6.24
CA ALA A 101 8.50 1.78 -6.64
C ALA A 101 10.01 1.76 -6.39
N LEU A 102 10.45 1.32 -5.21
CA LEU A 102 11.87 1.16 -4.88
C LEU A 102 12.58 0.17 -5.82
N GLY A 103 11.89 -0.93 -6.15
CA GLY A 103 12.40 -1.98 -7.05
C GLY A 103 12.37 -1.60 -8.53
N GLY A 104 11.78 -0.45 -8.92
CA GLY A 104 11.71 0.00 -10.30
C GLY A 104 10.68 -0.76 -11.17
N PHE A 105 9.66 -1.37 -10.55
CA PHE A 105 8.62 -2.13 -11.26
C PHE A 105 7.19 -1.75 -10.85
N ALA A 106 7.00 -0.50 -10.37
CA ALA A 106 5.67 0.00 -10.04
C ALA A 106 4.70 -0.13 -11.24
N GLY A 107 3.46 -0.54 -10.94
CA GLY A 107 2.43 -0.75 -11.98
C GLY A 107 2.49 -2.09 -12.70
N ARG A 108 3.45 -2.95 -12.38
CA ARG A 108 3.51 -4.34 -12.87
C ARG A 108 3.04 -5.31 -11.80
N ASP A 109 2.41 -6.40 -12.22
CA ASP A 109 2.14 -7.52 -11.30
C ASP A 109 3.45 -7.97 -10.67
N MET A 110 3.42 -8.30 -9.38
CA MET A 110 4.61 -8.71 -8.67
C MET A 110 4.58 -10.19 -8.32
N ARG A 111 5.72 -10.84 -8.50
CA ARG A 111 5.93 -12.22 -8.13
C ARG A 111 6.71 -12.29 -6.83
N LEU A 112 6.17 -12.98 -5.85
CA LEU A 112 6.75 -13.14 -4.52
C LEU A 112 7.27 -14.55 -4.35
N TYR A 113 8.43 -14.65 -3.76
CA TYR A 113 9.11 -15.92 -3.48
C TYR A 113 9.36 -16.03 -1.98
N ALA A 114 8.95 -17.15 -1.43
CA ALA A 114 9.18 -17.50 -0.04
C ALA A 114 10.35 -18.49 0.10
N SER A 115 11.06 -18.43 1.23
CA SER A 115 12.21 -19.31 1.49
C SER A 115 11.83 -20.80 1.59
N ASN A 116 10.55 -21.13 1.74
CA ASN A 116 10.03 -22.51 1.72
C ASN A 116 9.66 -23.01 0.31
N GLY A 117 9.99 -22.25 -0.75
CA GLY A 117 9.70 -22.59 -2.14
C GLY A 117 8.32 -22.15 -2.65
N PHE A 118 7.46 -21.58 -1.80
CA PHE A 118 6.17 -21.07 -2.26
C PHE A 118 6.36 -19.83 -3.15
N VAL A 119 5.60 -19.77 -4.25
CA VAL A 119 5.62 -18.66 -5.21
C VAL A 119 4.19 -18.27 -5.55
N THR A 120 3.91 -16.97 -5.57
CA THR A 120 2.62 -16.43 -5.99
C THR A 120 2.78 -15.10 -6.71
N THR A 121 1.68 -14.64 -7.30
CA THR A 121 1.61 -13.34 -7.97
C THR A 121 0.53 -12.48 -7.33
N ILE A 122 0.87 -11.22 -7.04
CA ILE A 122 -0.08 -10.19 -6.60
C ILE A 122 -0.23 -9.19 -7.74
N ARG A 123 -1.47 -8.92 -8.12
CA ARG A 123 -1.79 -8.01 -9.23
C ARG A 123 -1.43 -6.57 -8.87
N ALA A 124 -0.94 -5.82 -9.85
CA ALA A 124 -0.62 -4.40 -9.71
C ALA A 124 -1.81 -3.60 -9.15
N ARG A 125 -3.01 -3.81 -9.70
CA ARG A 125 -4.21 -3.15 -9.23
C ARG A 125 -4.45 -3.33 -7.73
N ASP A 126 -4.22 -4.53 -7.21
CA ASP A 126 -4.53 -4.82 -5.82
C ASP A 126 -3.59 -4.08 -4.85
N TYR A 127 -2.28 -4.09 -5.11
CA TYR A 127 -1.32 -3.42 -4.24
C TYR A 127 -1.20 -1.90 -4.47
N LEU A 128 -1.63 -1.39 -5.63
CA LEU A 128 -1.65 0.04 -5.90
C LEU A 128 -2.84 0.72 -5.22
N GLU A 129 -3.99 0.05 -5.19
CA GLU A 129 -5.24 0.60 -4.68
C GLU A 129 -5.52 0.26 -3.20
N ALA A 130 -4.87 -0.75 -2.65
CA ALA A 130 -5.05 -1.16 -1.26
C ALA A 130 -3.72 -1.26 -0.51
N PRO A 131 -3.70 -0.98 0.81
CA PRO A 131 -2.48 -0.98 1.61
C PRO A 131 -2.01 -2.40 1.95
N ILE A 132 -1.93 -3.28 0.95
CA ILE A 132 -1.30 -4.59 1.12
C ILE A 132 0.15 -4.35 1.53
N MET A 133 0.58 -4.91 2.66
CA MET A 133 1.91 -4.68 3.18
C MET A 133 2.76 -5.95 3.24
N LEU A 134 4.08 -5.76 3.15
CA LEU A 134 5.06 -6.71 3.64
C LEU A 134 5.34 -6.38 5.11
N ALA A 135 4.72 -7.11 6.01
CA ALA A 135 4.83 -6.90 7.43
C ALA A 135 6.15 -7.44 7.97
N TYR A 136 6.78 -6.69 8.86
CA TYR A 136 8.00 -7.03 9.58
C TYR A 136 7.79 -7.04 11.11
N ALA A 137 6.62 -6.60 11.58
CA ALA A 137 6.24 -6.62 12.98
C ALA A 137 4.76 -6.94 13.16
N ALA A 138 4.44 -7.65 14.24
CA ALA A 138 3.10 -7.94 14.71
C ALA A 138 3.02 -7.61 16.21
N ASN A 139 1.97 -6.89 16.63
CA ASN A 139 1.76 -6.43 18.02
C ASN A 139 3.00 -5.71 18.58
N GLY A 140 3.65 -4.87 17.76
CA GLY A 140 4.83 -4.09 18.13
C GLY A 140 6.14 -4.86 18.26
N LYS A 141 6.17 -6.16 17.91
CA LYS A 141 7.36 -7.02 17.98
C LYS A 141 7.73 -7.58 16.62
N PRO A 142 9.02 -7.93 16.36
CA PRO A 142 9.39 -8.69 15.16
C PRO A 142 8.57 -9.98 15.07
N ILE A 143 8.16 -10.33 13.84
CA ILE A 143 7.38 -11.56 13.63
C ILE A 143 8.30 -12.77 13.75
N PRO A 144 8.08 -13.68 14.71
CA PRO A 144 8.87 -14.90 14.82
C PRO A 144 8.64 -15.84 13.62
N VAL A 145 9.61 -16.70 13.33
CA VAL A 145 9.47 -17.72 12.27
C VAL A 145 8.28 -18.63 12.54
N LEU A 146 8.03 -18.99 13.79
CA LEU A 146 6.87 -19.80 14.21
C LEU A 146 5.52 -19.09 13.96
N GLU A 147 5.51 -17.77 13.90
CA GLU A 147 4.34 -16.94 13.55
C GLU A 147 4.43 -16.41 12.11
N LYS A 148 5.06 -17.17 11.22
CA LYS A 148 5.15 -16.91 9.78
C LYS A 148 6.05 -15.72 9.38
N GLY A 149 6.97 -15.28 10.27
CA GLY A 149 8.00 -14.27 10.00
C GLY A 149 9.27 -14.83 9.37
N PRO A 150 10.30 -14.01 9.18
CA PRO A 150 10.42 -12.61 9.62
C PRO A 150 9.64 -11.60 8.78
N LEU A 151 9.27 -11.95 7.54
CA LEU A 151 8.48 -11.11 6.63
C LEU A 151 7.28 -11.90 6.14
N THR A 152 6.10 -11.29 6.20
CA THR A 152 4.86 -11.89 5.71
C THR A 152 4.03 -10.84 4.96
N VAL A 153 3.36 -11.24 3.89
CA VAL A 153 2.37 -10.39 3.24
C VAL A 153 1.09 -10.38 4.05
N VAL A 154 0.55 -9.21 4.28
CA VAL A 154 -0.68 -9.00 5.05
C VAL A 154 -1.66 -8.18 4.23
N LEU A 155 -2.88 -8.67 4.11
CA LEU A 155 -3.98 -7.98 3.45
C LEU A 155 -4.72 -7.07 4.44
N PRO A 156 -5.24 -5.91 3.99
CA PRO A 156 -6.05 -5.05 4.83
C PRO A 156 -7.37 -5.75 5.24
N PRO A 157 -8.03 -5.30 6.33
CA PRO A 157 -9.28 -5.89 6.82
C PRO A 157 -10.48 -5.47 5.95
N ASP A 158 -10.47 -5.90 4.70
CA ASP A 158 -11.53 -5.65 3.72
C ASP A 158 -11.93 -7.00 3.07
N PRO A 159 -12.77 -7.81 3.74
CA PRO A 159 -13.17 -9.11 3.24
C PRO A 159 -14.06 -9.05 1.99
N ALA A 160 -14.70 -7.91 1.72
CA ALA A 160 -15.46 -7.72 0.50
C ALA A 160 -14.55 -7.62 -0.72
N ARG A 161 -13.40 -6.95 -0.58
CA ARG A 161 -12.38 -6.82 -1.63
C ARG A 161 -11.43 -8.02 -1.67
N PHE A 162 -11.06 -8.55 -0.50
CA PHE A 162 -10.10 -9.64 -0.34
C PHE A 162 -10.73 -10.84 0.38
N PRO A 163 -11.73 -11.50 -0.23
CA PRO A 163 -12.32 -12.68 0.36
C PRO A 163 -11.25 -13.78 0.53
N PRO A 164 -11.14 -14.41 1.72
CA PRO A 164 -10.10 -15.40 2.03
C PRO A 164 -10.03 -16.56 1.02
N GLN A 165 -11.16 -16.96 0.47
CA GLN A 165 -11.27 -18.06 -0.49
C GLN A 165 -10.53 -17.78 -1.81
N LEU A 166 -10.46 -16.51 -2.21
CA LEU A 166 -9.82 -16.08 -3.46
C LEU A 166 -8.41 -15.52 -3.23
N HIS A 167 -8.14 -14.98 -2.04
CA HIS A 167 -6.91 -14.26 -1.74
C HIS A 167 -6.02 -14.97 -0.70
N GLY A 168 -6.36 -16.20 -0.29
CA GLY A 168 -5.55 -16.96 0.65
C GLY A 168 -4.08 -17.12 0.23
N ALA A 169 -3.84 -17.30 -1.08
CA ALA A 169 -2.49 -17.41 -1.63
C ALA A 169 -1.70 -16.10 -1.61
N ALA A 170 -2.34 -14.94 -1.39
CA ALA A 170 -1.67 -13.65 -1.24
C ALA A 170 -1.07 -13.44 0.16
N TRP A 171 -1.46 -14.25 1.14
CA TRP A 171 -0.86 -14.27 2.49
C TRP A 171 0.44 -15.08 2.47
N VAL A 172 1.49 -14.49 1.89
CA VAL A 172 2.79 -15.16 1.70
C VAL A 172 3.63 -15.05 2.95
N TRP A 173 4.09 -16.17 3.46
CA TRP A 173 4.99 -16.25 4.61
C TRP A 173 6.44 -16.37 4.17
N PHE A 174 7.37 -16.00 5.02
CA PHE A 174 8.81 -16.16 4.79
C PHE A 174 9.29 -15.51 3.49
N VAL A 175 8.69 -14.36 3.11
CA VAL A 175 9.06 -13.67 1.87
C VAL A 175 10.53 -13.28 1.90
N GLU A 176 11.27 -13.66 0.87
CA GLU A 176 12.70 -13.35 0.74
C GLU A 176 13.05 -12.60 -0.55
N ARG A 177 12.18 -12.71 -1.59
CA ARG A 177 12.43 -12.05 -2.87
C ARG A 177 11.12 -11.63 -3.54
N ILE A 178 11.18 -10.47 -4.19
CA ILE A 178 10.07 -9.92 -5.00
C ILE A 178 10.65 -9.47 -6.34
N THR A 179 9.95 -9.85 -7.43
CA THR A 179 10.26 -9.45 -8.81
C THR A 179 8.99 -8.99 -9.51
N PRO A 180 9.08 -8.25 -10.63
CA PRO A 180 7.93 -8.16 -11.52
C PRO A 180 7.55 -9.55 -12.04
N ALA A 181 6.26 -9.79 -12.24
CA ALA A 181 5.80 -10.98 -12.96
C ALA A 181 6.18 -10.87 -14.44
N PRO A 182 6.38 -12.00 -15.12
CA PRO A 182 6.66 -12.03 -16.57
C PRO A 182 5.59 -11.34 -17.40
#